data_2dc49317529abdf1c47fd94abe0fa670
#
_entry.id   2dc49317529abdf1c47fd94abe0fa670
#
_cell.length_a   1.000
_cell.length_b   1.000
_cell.length_c   1.000
_cell.angle_alpha   90.00
_cell.angle_beta   90.00
_cell.angle_gamma   90.00
#
_symmetry.space_group_name_H-M   'P 1'
#
loop_
_entity.id
_entity.type
_entity.pdbx_description
1 polymer ?
#
loop_
_entity_poly.entity_id
_entity_poly.type
_entity_poly.pdbx_seq_one_letter_code
_entity_poly.pdbx_strand_id
1 'polypeptide(L)'
;AGPPVPGHLVRVISPTGEECALGEEGLIAIKKGPPQMFLRYWKNTQATKEKFIGDWMLTGDRGVMETDSWIRFIARDDDVITSSGYRIGPVPIEDCLMGHPSVTMAAVVGKPDKVRTEIIKAFIVLKPGWIENSDLMKELQNHVKMRLSAHEYPREIEIVKHLPVTN
;
A
#
# COMPACT_ATOMS: atom_id res chain seq x y z
N ALA A 1 2.11 11.37 5.34
CA ALA A 1 3.12 12.32 4.86
C ALA A 1 2.65 13.75 5.17
N GLY A 2 3.55 14.73 5.10
CA GLY A 2 3.24 16.14 5.34
C GLY A 2 2.92 16.92 4.07
N PRO A 3 2.92 18.27 4.13
CA PRO A 3 2.81 19.10 2.96
C PRO A 3 4.09 19.03 2.12
N PRO A 4 4.00 19.33 0.80
CA PRO A 4 5.17 19.41 -0.07
C PRO A 4 6.21 20.41 0.44
N VAL A 5 7.49 20.08 0.27
CA VAL A 5 8.56 21.04 0.56
C VAL A 5 8.50 22.23 -0.41
N PRO A 6 8.88 23.44 0.02
CA PRO A 6 8.88 24.61 -0.83
C PRO A 6 9.65 24.39 -2.16
N GLY A 7 9.08 24.86 -3.25
CA GLY A 7 9.65 24.70 -4.59
C GLY A 7 9.22 23.45 -5.34
N HIS A 8 8.46 22.53 -4.68
CA HIS A 8 7.87 21.36 -5.35
C HIS A 8 6.35 21.51 -5.43
N LEU A 9 5.80 21.25 -6.61
CA LEU A 9 4.36 21.07 -6.80
C LEU A 9 4.05 19.58 -6.77
N VAL A 10 3.47 19.10 -5.68
CA VAL A 10 3.01 17.72 -5.52
C VAL A 10 1.50 17.71 -5.58
N ARG A 11 0.93 16.74 -6.31
CA ARG A 11 -0.52 16.54 -6.43
C ARG A 11 -0.85 15.06 -6.38
N VAL A 12 -2.10 14.79 -6.09
CA VAL A 12 -2.72 13.49 -6.31
C VAL A 12 -3.44 13.57 -7.65
N ILE A 13 -3.12 12.67 -8.57
CA ILE A 13 -3.64 12.68 -9.94
C ILE A 13 -4.30 11.36 -10.32
N SER A 14 -5.22 11.41 -11.27
CA SER A 14 -5.81 10.24 -11.89
C SER A 14 -4.81 9.50 -12.79
N PRO A 15 -5.09 8.28 -13.22
CA PRO A 15 -4.28 7.58 -14.23
C PRO A 15 -4.21 8.29 -15.59
N THR A 16 -5.09 9.26 -15.86
CA THR A 16 -5.08 10.09 -17.06
C THR A 16 -4.23 11.37 -16.90
N GLY A 17 -3.74 11.64 -15.69
CA GLY A 17 -2.89 12.80 -15.40
C GLY A 17 -3.65 14.06 -14.93
N GLU A 18 -4.96 13.95 -14.71
CA GLU A 18 -5.79 15.03 -14.17
C GLU A 18 -5.68 15.09 -12.65
N GLU A 19 -5.70 16.30 -12.07
CA GLU A 19 -5.67 16.46 -10.61
C GLU A 19 -6.97 15.93 -9.99
N CYS A 20 -6.85 15.06 -8.98
CA CYS A 20 -7.97 14.55 -8.19
C CYS A 20 -8.54 15.65 -7.27
N ALA A 21 -9.82 15.54 -6.95
CA ALA A 21 -10.44 16.40 -5.95
C ALA A 21 -9.87 16.13 -4.55
N LEU A 22 -10.05 17.08 -3.62
CA LEU A 22 -9.69 16.87 -2.21
C LEU A 22 -10.49 15.68 -1.65
N GLY A 23 -9.81 14.78 -0.97
CA GLY A 23 -10.40 13.56 -0.41
C GLY A 23 -10.47 12.39 -1.41
N GLU A 24 -10.16 12.61 -2.68
CA GLU A 24 -10.15 11.56 -3.70
C GLU A 24 -8.79 10.86 -3.77
N GLU A 25 -8.82 9.53 -3.90
CA GLU A 25 -7.62 8.70 -4.03
C GLU A 25 -7.06 8.74 -5.45
N GLY A 26 -5.74 8.85 -5.56
CA GLY A 26 -5.03 8.81 -6.83
C GLY A 26 -3.53 8.53 -6.67
N LEU A 27 -2.80 8.76 -7.75
CA LEU A 27 -1.35 8.63 -7.80
C LEU A 27 -0.68 9.89 -7.25
N ILE A 28 0.26 9.74 -6.33
CA ILE A 28 1.06 10.87 -5.85
C ILE A 28 2.10 11.21 -6.93
N ALA A 29 2.06 12.45 -7.41
CA ALA A 29 2.88 12.90 -8.51
C ALA A 29 3.52 14.26 -8.24
N ILE A 30 4.70 14.47 -8.81
CA ILE A 30 5.49 15.70 -8.69
C ILE A 30 5.58 16.36 -10.06
N LYS A 31 5.24 17.65 -10.16
CA LYS A 31 5.33 18.39 -11.42
C LYS A 31 6.79 18.58 -11.84
N LYS A 32 7.07 18.36 -13.12
CA LYS A 32 8.38 18.66 -13.73
C LYS A 32 8.75 20.13 -13.52
N GLY A 33 10.04 20.40 -13.29
CA GLY A 33 10.55 21.77 -13.22
C GLY A 33 11.68 21.97 -12.23
N PRO A 34 11.57 21.52 -10.96
CA PRO A 34 12.64 21.71 -9.99
C PRO A 34 13.96 21.05 -10.43
N PRO A 35 15.12 21.71 -10.23
CA PRO A 35 16.41 21.18 -10.71
C PRO A 35 16.88 19.92 -9.97
N GLN A 36 16.37 19.65 -8.77
CA GLN A 36 16.65 18.45 -7.97
C GLN A 36 15.77 17.24 -8.34
N MET A 37 14.93 17.39 -9.37
CA MET A 37 14.04 16.31 -9.78
C MET A 37 14.81 15.15 -10.39
N PHE A 38 14.28 13.94 -10.24
CA PHE A 38 14.69 12.74 -10.96
C PHE A 38 14.81 13.01 -12.48
N LEU A 39 15.93 12.65 -13.05
CA LEU A 39 16.19 12.84 -14.49
C LEU A 39 15.81 11.59 -15.28
N ARG A 40 16.38 10.45 -14.93
CA ARG A 40 16.19 9.19 -15.64
C ARG A 40 16.79 8.00 -14.89
N TYR A 41 16.35 6.80 -15.22
CA TYR A 41 17.06 5.58 -14.89
C TYR A 41 18.26 5.37 -15.81
N TRP A 42 19.39 4.96 -15.23
CA TRP A 42 20.60 4.69 -16.01
C TRP A 42 20.35 3.55 -17.00
N LYS A 43 20.61 3.81 -18.29
CA LYS A 43 20.44 2.85 -19.40
C LYS A 43 19.07 2.15 -19.48
N ASN A 44 18.03 2.74 -18.89
CA ASN A 44 16.66 2.21 -18.94
C ASN A 44 15.66 3.31 -19.36
N THR A 45 15.58 3.54 -20.66
CA THR A 45 14.71 4.56 -21.23
C THR A 45 13.23 4.22 -21.06
N GLN A 46 12.89 2.93 -21.14
CA GLN A 46 11.49 2.50 -20.99
C GLN A 46 10.98 2.76 -19.57
N ALA A 47 11.68 2.30 -18.54
CA ALA A 47 11.32 2.59 -17.16
C ALA A 47 11.30 4.11 -16.85
N THR A 48 12.16 4.89 -17.52
CA THR A 48 12.12 6.36 -17.40
C THR A 48 10.84 6.94 -17.96
N LYS A 49 10.39 6.48 -19.13
CA LYS A 49 9.12 6.94 -19.74
C LYS A 49 7.92 6.60 -18.87
N GLU A 50 7.89 5.40 -18.33
CA GLU A 50 6.80 4.90 -17.46
C GLU A 50 6.67 5.69 -16.15
N LYS A 51 7.73 6.40 -15.73
CA LYS A 51 7.69 7.30 -14.56
C LYS A 51 6.94 8.61 -14.81
N PHE A 52 6.46 8.87 -16.01
CA PHE A 52 5.82 10.14 -16.30
C PHE A 52 4.45 9.98 -16.96
N ILE A 53 3.50 10.78 -16.51
CA ILE A 53 2.23 11.04 -17.19
C ILE A 53 2.24 12.54 -17.55
N GLY A 54 2.47 12.87 -18.82
CA GLY A 54 2.63 14.25 -19.25
C GLY A 54 3.77 14.96 -18.50
N ASP A 55 3.43 16.01 -17.76
CA ASP A 55 4.38 16.77 -16.93
C ASP A 55 4.48 16.27 -15.49
N TRP A 56 3.82 15.19 -15.14
CA TRP A 56 3.81 14.62 -13.81
C TRP A 56 4.77 13.43 -13.70
N MET A 57 5.70 13.49 -12.75
CA MET A 57 6.53 12.36 -12.35
C MET A 57 5.80 11.57 -11.27
N LEU A 58 5.58 10.28 -11.49
CA LEU A 58 4.96 9.37 -10.53
C LEU A 58 5.96 8.97 -9.44
N THR A 59 5.57 9.10 -8.17
CA THR A 59 6.38 8.58 -7.05
C THR A 59 6.34 7.05 -7.00
N GLY A 60 5.27 6.44 -7.46
CA GLY A 60 4.94 5.02 -7.31
C GLY A 60 4.07 4.78 -6.08
N ASP A 61 3.59 5.84 -5.45
CA ASP A 61 2.75 5.78 -4.27
C ASP A 61 1.34 6.28 -4.60
N ARG A 62 0.36 5.77 -3.87
CA ARG A 62 -1.02 6.22 -3.87
C ARG A 62 -1.34 6.98 -2.60
N GLY A 63 -2.19 7.96 -2.71
CA GLY A 63 -2.61 8.77 -1.57
C GLY A 63 -3.82 9.62 -1.86
N VAL A 64 -4.16 10.41 -0.87
CA VAL A 64 -5.25 11.38 -0.90
C VAL A 64 -4.68 12.76 -0.56
N MET A 65 -5.05 13.77 -1.33
CA MET A 65 -4.79 15.16 -0.97
C MET A 65 -5.88 15.62 0.00
N GLU A 66 -5.47 16.02 1.18
CA GLU A 66 -6.35 16.57 2.21
C GLU A 66 -6.27 18.10 2.22
N THR A 67 -7.00 18.74 3.12
CA THR A 67 -6.92 20.19 3.34
C THR A 67 -5.49 20.60 3.67
N ASP A 68 -5.14 21.85 3.39
CA ASP A 68 -3.82 22.45 3.64
C ASP A 68 -2.65 21.74 2.93
N SER A 69 -2.94 21.08 1.80
CA SER A 69 -1.95 20.36 0.98
C SER A 69 -1.28 19.18 1.69
N TRP A 70 -1.88 18.66 2.76
CA TRP A 70 -1.42 17.43 3.40
C TRP A 70 -1.72 16.23 2.51
N ILE A 71 -0.75 15.33 2.40
CA ILE A 71 -0.90 14.08 1.64
C ILE A 71 -0.95 12.93 2.63
N ARG A 72 -2.07 12.22 2.63
CA ARG A 72 -2.21 10.95 3.34
C ARG A 72 -1.82 9.82 2.39
N PHE A 73 -0.75 9.12 2.72
CA PHE A 73 -0.29 7.92 2.03
C PHE A 73 -1.28 6.77 2.26
N ILE A 74 -1.56 5.99 1.23
CA ILE A 74 -2.41 4.80 1.30
C ILE A 74 -1.58 3.53 1.12
N ALA A 75 -0.87 3.42 0.00
CA ALA A 75 -0.06 2.26 -0.34
C ALA A 75 0.90 2.59 -1.48
N ARG A 76 1.81 1.67 -1.79
CA ARG A 76 2.48 1.64 -3.09
C ARG A 76 1.44 1.30 -4.17
N ASP A 77 1.60 1.87 -5.36
CA ASP A 77 0.68 1.58 -6.48
C ASP A 77 0.79 0.12 -6.95
N ASP A 78 1.98 -0.47 -6.83
CA ASP A 78 2.30 -1.86 -7.14
C ASP A 78 1.91 -2.86 -6.03
N ASP A 79 1.65 -2.39 -4.80
CA ASP A 79 1.27 -3.22 -3.65
C ASP A 79 -0.24 -3.26 -3.39
N VAL A 80 -1.02 -2.44 -4.10
CA VAL A 80 -2.48 -2.40 -3.91
C VAL A 80 -3.13 -3.72 -4.31
N ILE A 81 -3.80 -4.34 -3.36
CA ILE A 81 -4.53 -5.60 -3.56
C ILE A 81 -5.90 -5.29 -4.15
N THR A 82 -6.21 -5.90 -5.30
CA THR A 82 -7.51 -5.75 -5.94
C THR A 82 -8.39 -6.95 -5.66
N SER A 83 -9.28 -6.84 -4.67
CA SER A 83 -10.15 -7.94 -4.24
C SER A 83 -11.62 -7.58 -4.37
N SER A 84 -12.36 -8.34 -5.18
CA SER A 84 -13.81 -8.15 -5.41
C SER A 84 -14.19 -6.70 -5.78
N GLY A 85 -13.34 -6.01 -6.56
CA GLY A 85 -13.54 -4.62 -6.98
C GLY A 85 -13.08 -3.56 -5.96
N TYR A 86 -12.66 -3.96 -4.76
CA TYR A 86 -12.04 -3.06 -3.79
C TYR A 86 -10.54 -2.94 -4.03
N ARG A 87 -10.02 -1.74 -3.82
CA ARG A 87 -8.58 -1.45 -3.81
C ARG A 87 -8.13 -1.33 -2.36
N ILE A 88 -7.31 -2.26 -1.92
CA ILE A 88 -6.97 -2.46 -0.50
C ILE A 88 -5.47 -2.28 -0.32
N GLY A 89 -5.08 -1.33 0.52
CA GLY A 89 -3.69 -1.16 0.93
C GLY A 89 -3.28 -2.22 1.95
N PRO A 90 -2.11 -2.85 1.82
CA PRO A 90 -1.65 -3.85 2.78
C PRO A 90 -1.34 -3.27 4.16
N VAL A 91 -0.78 -2.06 4.23
CA VAL A 91 -0.25 -1.45 5.46
C VAL A 91 -1.26 -1.36 6.61
N PRO A 92 -2.52 -0.89 6.42
CA PRO A 92 -3.48 -0.88 7.52
C PRO A 92 -3.78 -2.27 8.09
N ILE A 93 -3.73 -3.30 7.25
CA ILE A 93 -3.97 -4.69 7.68
C ILE A 93 -2.76 -5.22 8.46
N GLU A 94 -1.54 -4.93 7.99
CA GLU A 94 -0.29 -5.27 8.67
C GLU A 94 -0.22 -4.63 10.06
N ASP A 95 -0.49 -3.32 10.15
CA ASP A 95 -0.53 -2.58 11.42
C ASP A 95 -1.57 -3.17 12.38
N CYS A 96 -2.76 -3.48 11.86
CA CYS A 96 -3.82 -4.11 12.65
C CYS A 96 -3.38 -5.48 13.19
N LEU A 97 -2.77 -6.33 12.36
CA LEU A 97 -2.25 -7.64 12.76
C LEU A 97 -1.11 -7.52 13.78
N MET A 98 -0.18 -6.59 13.59
CA MET A 98 0.91 -6.33 14.54
C MET A 98 0.42 -5.80 15.89
N GLY A 99 -0.76 -5.20 15.93
CA GLY A 99 -1.46 -4.84 17.17
C GLY A 99 -1.98 -6.04 17.98
N HIS A 100 -1.96 -7.26 17.44
CA HIS A 100 -2.39 -8.45 18.15
C HIS A 100 -1.29 -8.98 19.09
N PRO A 101 -1.62 -9.44 20.32
CA PRO A 101 -0.63 -9.91 21.30
C PRO A 101 0.31 -11.01 20.81
N SER A 102 -0.16 -11.89 19.90
CA SER A 102 0.62 -13.02 19.39
C SER A 102 1.57 -12.68 18.24
N VAL A 103 1.46 -11.48 17.63
CA VAL A 103 2.16 -11.16 16.38
C VAL A 103 3.40 -10.31 16.66
N THR A 104 4.54 -10.72 16.07
CA THR A 104 5.77 -9.92 16.02
C THR A 104 5.83 -9.07 14.77
N MET A 105 5.57 -9.69 13.61
CA MET A 105 5.60 -9.04 12.31
C MET A 105 4.51 -9.63 11.42
N ALA A 106 3.98 -8.81 10.53
CA ALA A 106 3.06 -9.25 9.49
C ALA A 106 3.46 -8.64 8.14
N ALA A 107 3.24 -9.38 7.06
CA ALA A 107 3.30 -8.89 5.70
C ALA A 107 2.05 -9.35 4.96
N VAL A 108 1.45 -8.47 4.19
CA VAL A 108 0.18 -8.72 3.51
C VAL A 108 0.35 -8.54 2.01
N VAL A 109 -0.13 -9.50 1.23
CA VAL A 109 -0.04 -9.49 -0.23
C VAL A 109 -1.36 -9.91 -0.86
N GLY A 110 -1.55 -9.52 -2.13
CA GLY A 110 -2.58 -10.09 -3.00
C GLY A 110 -2.15 -11.47 -3.50
N LYS A 111 -2.99 -12.48 -3.29
CA LYS A 111 -2.84 -13.79 -3.90
C LYS A 111 -3.88 -13.95 -5.01
N PRO A 112 -3.49 -14.29 -6.26
CA PRO A 112 -4.43 -14.48 -7.35
C PRO A 112 -5.57 -15.42 -7.00
N ASP A 113 -6.80 -15.04 -7.32
CA ASP A 113 -8.02 -15.79 -7.07
C ASP A 113 -8.96 -15.73 -8.30
N LYS A 114 -9.57 -16.86 -8.65
CA LYS A 114 -10.38 -17.00 -9.86
C LYS A 114 -11.69 -16.21 -9.82
N VAL A 115 -12.20 -15.90 -8.62
CA VAL A 115 -13.51 -15.27 -8.42
C VAL A 115 -13.35 -13.78 -8.04
N ARG A 116 -12.30 -13.47 -7.26
CA ARG A 116 -12.12 -12.16 -6.62
C ARG A 116 -11.02 -11.32 -7.25
N THR A 117 -10.38 -11.80 -8.31
CA THR A 117 -9.12 -11.30 -8.86
C THR A 117 -7.97 -11.65 -7.93
N GLU A 118 -8.02 -11.19 -6.67
CA GLU A 118 -7.09 -11.51 -5.61
C GLU A 118 -7.83 -11.74 -4.29
N ILE A 119 -7.21 -12.53 -3.42
CA ILE A 119 -7.55 -12.60 -2.01
C ILE A 119 -6.41 -12.02 -1.19
N ILE A 120 -6.76 -11.46 -0.05
CA ILE A 120 -5.77 -10.98 0.92
C ILE A 120 -5.14 -12.19 1.60
N LYS A 121 -3.82 -12.32 1.49
CA LYS A 121 -3.01 -13.30 2.20
C LYS A 121 -2.05 -12.59 3.14
N ALA A 122 -2.01 -13.03 4.40
CA ALA A 122 -1.08 -12.53 5.41
C ALA A 122 -0.02 -13.58 5.75
N PHE A 123 1.24 -13.17 5.78
CA PHE A 123 2.34 -13.91 6.36
C PHE A 123 2.65 -13.34 7.73
N ILE A 124 2.70 -14.19 8.76
CA ILE A 124 2.79 -13.75 10.16
C ILE A 124 3.96 -14.43 10.86
N VAL A 125 4.76 -13.63 11.55
CA VAL A 125 5.76 -14.11 12.51
C VAL A 125 5.15 -14.02 13.90
N LEU A 126 5.02 -15.15 14.59
CA LEU A 126 4.50 -15.19 15.95
C LEU A 126 5.56 -14.78 16.98
N LYS A 127 5.10 -14.23 18.10
CA LYS A 127 5.95 -14.00 19.28
C LYS A 127 6.34 -15.34 19.94
N PRO A 128 7.46 -15.39 20.66
CA PRO A 128 7.86 -16.56 21.44
C PRO A 128 6.74 -17.02 22.39
N GLY A 129 6.52 -18.33 22.43
CA GLY A 129 5.50 -18.94 23.28
C GLY A 129 4.13 -19.11 22.63
N TRP A 130 3.89 -18.54 21.47
CA TRP A 130 2.67 -18.77 20.68
C TRP A 130 2.87 -19.89 19.68
N ILE A 131 1.86 -20.72 19.51
CA ILE A 131 1.87 -21.89 18.63
C ILE A 131 0.75 -21.75 17.60
N GLU A 132 1.07 -22.03 16.35
CA GLU A 132 0.10 -22.09 15.27
C GLU A 132 -0.99 -23.12 15.57
N ASN A 133 -2.25 -22.68 15.49
CA ASN A 133 -3.42 -23.52 15.54
C ASN A 133 -4.61 -22.86 14.84
N SER A 134 -5.65 -23.62 14.55
CA SER A 134 -6.84 -23.16 13.81
C SER A 134 -7.61 -22.05 14.53
N ASP A 135 -7.58 -22.00 15.86
CA ASP A 135 -8.31 -21.02 16.64
C ASP A 135 -7.60 -19.66 16.61
N LEU A 136 -6.27 -19.66 16.73
CA LEU A 136 -5.45 -18.46 16.57
C LEU A 136 -5.63 -17.85 15.16
N MET A 137 -5.71 -18.68 14.10
CA MET A 137 -5.95 -18.19 12.74
C MET A 137 -7.29 -17.46 12.63
N LYS A 138 -8.35 -18.06 13.19
CA LYS A 138 -9.69 -17.43 13.22
C LYS A 138 -9.69 -16.16 14.08
N GLU A 139 -8.98 -16.18 15.18
CA GLU A 139 -8.84 -15.00 16.07
C GLU A 139 -8.18 -13.84 15.31
N LEU A 140 -7.08 -14.07 14.61
CA LEU A 140 -6.38 -13.07 13.81
C LEU A 140 -7.25 -12.53 12.67
N GLN A 141 -7.98 -13.40 11.96
CA GLN A 141 -8.94 -12.97 10.94
C GLN A 141 -10.05 -12.09 11.54
N ASN A 142 -10.62 -12.49 12.66
CA ASN A 142 -11.65 -11.72 13.35
C ASN A 142 -11.10 -10.41 13.92
N HIS A 143 -9.86 -10.40 14.41
CA HIS A 143 -9.20 -9.20 14.91
C HIS A 143 -9.15 -8.09 13.85
N VAL A 144 -8.78 -8.43 12.62
CA VAL A 144 -8.78 -7.49 11.48
C VAL A 144 -10.20 -7.11 11.10
N LYS A 145 -11.09 -8.10 10.92
CA LYS A 145 -12.48 -7.88 10.49
C LYS A 145 -13.26 -6.94 11.40
N MET A 146 -13.00 -6.98 12.70
CA MET A 146 -13.69 -6.15 13.70
C MET A 146 -13.12 -4.74 13.81
N ARG A 147 -11.86 -4.53 13.42
CA ARG A 147 -11.15 -3.24 13.56
C ARG A 147 -11.08 -2.44 12.27
N LEU A 148 -11.05 -3.11 11.14
CA LEU A 148 -11.06 -2.48 9.83
C LEU A 148 -12.43 -2.71 9.16
N SER A 149 -12.51 -3.55 8.14
CA SER A 149 -13.77 -3.81 7.46
C SER A 149 -13.89 -5.27 7.02
N ALA A 150 -15.13 -5.67 6.69
CA ALA A 150 -15.44 -7.04 6.27
C ALA A 150 -14.80 -7.46 4.94
N HIS A 151 -14.24 -6.54 4.16
CA HIS A 151 -13.54 -6.83 2.92
C HIS A 151 -12.01 -6.78 3.06
N GLU A 152 -11.48 -6.27 4.18
CA GLU A 152 -10.05 -6.09 4.43
C GLU A 152 -9.39 -7.23 5.23
N TYR A 153 -10.16 -8.19 5.78
CA TYR A 153 -9.53 -9.25 6.55
C TYR A 153 -8.82 -10.29 5.65
N PRO A 154 -7.67 -10.82 6.08
CA PRO A 154 -6.97 -11.85 5.32
C PRO A 154 -7.78 -13.14 5.27
N ARG A 155 -8.01 -13.64 4.05
CA ARG A 155 -8.70 -14.93 3.83
C ARG A 155 -7.78 -16.12 4.02
N GLU A 156 -6.48 -15.89 3.86
CA GLU A 156 -5.43 -16.87 4.08
C GLU A 156 -4.38 -16.28 5.01
N ILE A 157 -3.96 -17.05 6.00
CA ILE A 157 -2.86 -16.72 6.90
C ILE A 157 -1.86 -17.86 6.85
N GLU A 158 -0.59 -17.53 6.76
CA GLU A 158 0.53 -18.45 6.81
C GLU A 158 1.50 -18.00 7.90
N ILE A 159 1.83 -18.90 8.82
CA ILE A 159 2.83 -18.63 9.85
C ILE A 159 4.20 -18.95 9.29
N VAL A 160 5.10 -17.99 9.39
CA VAL A 160 6.49 -18.09 8.92
C VAL A 160 7.47 -17.80 10.05
N LYS A 161 8.66 -18.33 9.95
CA LYS A 161 9.72 -18.09 10.95
C LYS A 161 10.33 -16.68 10.85
N HIS A 162 10.42 -16.15 9.64
CA HIS A 162 10.93 -14.81 9.34
C HIS A 162 10.33 -14.31 8.03
N LEU A 163 10.22 -13.01 7.89
CA LEU A 163 9.89 -12.35 6.64
C LEU A 163 11.17 -11.98 5.89
N PRO A 164 11.17 -12.00 4.54
CA PRO A 164 12.28 -11.44 3.77
C PRO A 164 12.42 -9.95 4.07
N VAL A 165 13.64 -9.51 4.31
CA VAL A 165 13.98 -8.09 4.47
C VAL A 165 14.86 -7.63 3.33
N THR A 166 14.63 -6.41 2.85
CA THR A 166 15.55 -5.76 1.90
C THR A 166 16.78 -5.30 2.64
N ASN A 167 17.96 -5.59 2.08
CA ASN A 167 19.24 -5.10 2.59
C ASN A 167 19.40 -3.61 2.32
#